data_68f6fc53a025dd19b887e0c75a549e2e
#
_entry.id   68f6fc53a025dd19b887e0c75a549e2e
#
_cell.length_a   1.000
_cell.length_b   1.000
_cell.length_c   1.000
_cell.angle_alpha   90.00
_cell.angle_beta   90.00
_cell.angle_gamma   90.00
#
_symmetry.space_group_name_H-M   'P 1'
#
loop_
_entity.id
_entity.type
_entity.pdbx_description
1 polymer ?
#
loop_
_entity_poly.entity_id
_entity_poly.type
_entity_poly.pdbx_seq_one_letter_code
_entity_poly.pdbx_strand_id
1 'polypeptide(L)'
;MKRLYTFALFMCVSLCTWAQSSSVGSWYIYIGSQQFNTKWNWHNEVQYRNYNAAGDLEQLLLRTGIGYNLTPANNNLLLGYAYILSEPYILGTDSKRSVSEHRIFQQFITRQQFSRFYLQHRYRIEQRFIEDTDFKMRYRYFLSVNVPLTNREMVPKTIYLSAYNEIFINDTSPLYDRNRLYSALGYTINKYLRAELGFMSQILENRHREQVQIVLFNNIPFSKD
;
A
#
# COMPACT_ATOMS: atom_id res chain seq x y z
N MET A 1 -21.96 27.03 18.03
CA MET A 1 -21.96 25.57 17.77
C MET A 1 -22.84 25.18 16.58
N LYS A 2 -24.08 25.63 16.45
CA LYS A 2 -24.97 25.26 15.29
C LYS A 2 -24.38 25.59 13.91
N ARG A 3 -23.64 26.71 13.75
CA ARG A 3 -23.01 27.09 12.46
C ARG A 3 -21.83 26.20 12.04
N LEU A 4 -21.17 25.54 13.00
CA LEU A 4 -20.05 24.64 12.71
C LEU A 4 -20.55 23.32 12.12
N TYR A 5 -21.68 22.81 12.61
CA TYR A 5 -22.32 21.60 12.09
C TYR A 5 -22.89 21.79 10.68
N THR A 6 -23.40 22.99 10.37
CA THR A 6 -23.91 23.31 9.03
C THR A 6 -22.77 23.33 8.00
N PHE A 7 -21.58 23.84 8.37
CA PHE A 7 -20.42 23.86 7.50
C PHE A 7 -19.83 22.46 7.27
N ALA A 8 -19.78 21.61 8.32
CA ALA A 8 -19.36 20.23 8.22
C ALA A 8 -20.32 19.40 7.37
N LEU A 9 -21.63 19.61 7.50
CA LEU A 9 -22.66 18.93 6.69
C LEU A 9 -22.56 19.34 5.21
N PHE A 10 -22.29 20.61 4.91
CA PHE A 10 -22.13 21.11 3.54
C PHE A 10 -20.85 20.56 2.89
N MET A 11 -19.78 20.38 3.65
CA MET A 11 -18.53 19.79 3.18
C MET A 11 -18.68 18.28 2.89
N CYS A 12 -19.51 17.56 3.64
CA CYS A 12 -19.82 16.15 3.36
C CYS A 12 -20.69 15.98 2.10
N VAL A 13 -21.61 16.90 1.81
CA VAL A 13 -22.50 16.82 0.63
C VAL A 13 -21.73 17.12 -0.67
N SER A 14 -20.73 18.00 -0.63
CA SER A 14 -19.92 18.31 -1.81
C SER A 14 -18.97 17.18 -2.24
N LEU A 15 -18.70 16.19 -1.37
CA LEU A 15 -17.88 15.02 -1.71
C LEU A 15 -18.66 13.93 -2.48
N CYS A 16 -20.01 13.99 -2.47
CA CYS A 16 -20.84 12.99 -3.13
C CYS A 16 -21.09 13.23 -4.64
N THR A 17 -20.68 14.38 -5.19
CA THR A 17 -21.00 14.75 -6.58
C THR A 17 -19.98 14.29 -7.63
N TRP A 18 -18.92 13.59 -7.23
CA TRP A 18 -17.90 13.09 -8.15
C TRP A 18 -18.02 11.59 -8.46
N ALA A 19 -19.14 10.98 -8.14
CA ALA A 19 -19.42 9.58 -8.48
C ALA A 19 -19.94 9.44 -9.93
N GLN A 20 -19.18 9.91 -10.91
CA GLN A 20 -19.40 9.53 -12.31
C GLN A 20 -18.66 8.22 -12.58
N SER A 21 -19.43 7.12 -12.52
CA SER A 21 -19.27 5.82 -13.20
C SER A 21 -17.85 5.27 -13.46
N SER A 22 -16.93 5.37 -12.52
CA SER A 22 -15.83 4.42 -12.42
C SER A 22 -16.17 3.44 -11.29
N SER A 23 -16.31 2.16 -11.61
CA SER A 23 -16.45 1.15 -10.58
C SER A 23 -15.28 1.26 -9.60
N VAL A 24 -15.58 1.64 -8.35
CA VAL A 24 -14.56 1.74 -7.31
C VAL A 24 -14.07 0.34 -7.01
N GLY A 25 -12.79 0.07 -7.27
CA GLY A 25 -12.18 -1.21 -6.97
C GLY A 25 -11.93 -1.39 -5.47
N SER A 26 -11.70 -2.61 -5.06
CA SER A 26 -11.34 -2.93 -3.68
C SER A 26 -10.02 -3.69 -3.61
N TRP A 27 -9.20 -3.38 -2.61
CA TRP A 27 -7.95 -4.07 -2.33
C TRP A 27 -7.95 -4.59 -0.90
N TYR A 28 -7.84 -5.89 -0.76
CA TYR A 28 -7.64 -6.57 0.52
C TYR A 28 -6.15 -6.88 0.66
N ILE A 29 -5.51 -6.30 1.66
CA ILE A 29 -4.06 -6.29 1.79
C ILE A 29 -3.67 -6.82 3.16
N TYR A 30 -2.83 -7.86 3.17
CA TYR A 30 -2.10 -8.30 4.34
C TYR A 30 -0.63 -8.00 4.17
N ILE A 31 -0.02 -7.41 5.20
CA ILE A 31 1.42 -7.09 5.23
C ILE A 31 2.00 -7.63 6.54
N GLY A 32 2.91 -8.58 6.42
CA GLY A 32 3.65 -9.14 7.53
C GLY A 32 5.11 -8.67 7.54
N SER A 33 5.64 -8.44 8.75
CA SER A 33 7.06 -8.19 8.98
C SER A 33 7.45 -8.80 10.31
N GLN A 34 7.66 -10.13 10.31
CA GLN A 34 7.95 -10.91 11.49
C GLN A 34 9.45 -10.95 11.76
N GLN A 35 9.84 -10.61 12.98
CA GLN A 35 11.23 -10.64 13.39
C GLN A 35 11.67 -12.06 13.77
N PHE A 36 12.80 -12.53 13.23
CA PHE A 36 13.49 -13.73 13.71
C PHE A 36 14.36 -13.40 14.93
N ASN A 37 15.00 -12.22 14.88
CA ASN A 37 15.83 -11.67 15.93
C ASN A 37 15.96 -10.14 15.74
N THR A 38 16.82 -9.47 16.49
CA THR A 38 17.02 -8.02 16.42
C THR A 38 17.49 -7.52 15.06
N LYS A 39 18.17 -8.36 14.25
CA LYS A 39 18.76 -7.99 12.96
C LYS A 39 17.94 -8.46 11.77
N TRP A 40 17.29 -9.62 11.83
CA TRP A 40 16.65 -10.25 10.69
C TRP A 40 15.15 -10.30 10.83
N ASN A 41 14.45 -9.98 9.76
CA ASN A 41 12.99 -10.13 9.66
C ASN A 41 12.56 -10.78 8.35
N TRP A 42 11.45 -11.47 8.41
CA TRP A 42 10.74 -11.98 7.24
C TRP A 42 9.63 -11.02 6.83
N HIS A 43 9.66 -10.56 5.59
CA HIS A 43 8.56 -9.82 4.97
C HIS A 43 7.69 -10.76 4.17
N ASN A 44 6.38 -10.66 4.36
CA ASN A 44 5.40 -11.37 3.56
C ASN A 44 4.18 -10.45 3.31
N GLU A 45 3.62 -10.55 2.11
CA GLU A 45 2.54 -9.67 1.71
C GLU A 45 1.63 -10.39 0.73
N VAL A 46 0.32 -10.31 0.98
CA VAL A 46 -0.72 -10.79 0.09
C VAL A 46 -1.63 -9.62 -0.24
N GLN A 47 -1.88 -9.40 -1.53
CA GLN A 47 -2.86 -8.42 -1.97
C GLN A 47 -3.82 -9.09 -2.93
N TYR A 48 -5.10 -9.05 -2.59
CA TYR A 48 -6.21 -9.45 -3.44
C TYR A 48 -6.95 -8.19 -3.90
N ARG A 49 -6.86 -7.89 -5.18
CA ARG A 49 -7.36 -6.66 -5.78
C ARG A 49 -8.49 -7.00 -6.73
N ASN A 50 -9.58 -6.25 -6.63
CA ASN A 50 -10.75 -6.42 -7.46
C ASN A 50 -11.08 -5.15 -8.25
N TYR A 51 -11.74 -5.33 -9.39
CA TYR A 51 -12.34 -4.23 -10.14
C TYR A 51 -13.59 -3.68 -9.45
N ASN A 52 -14.26 -4.48 -8.63
CA ASN A 52 -15.46 -4.15 -7.86
C ASN A 52 -15.22 -4.33 -6.34
N ALA A 53 -16.27 -4.44 -5.55
CA ALA A 53 -16.17 -4.67 -4.11
C ALA A 53 -15.61 -6.05 -3.77
N ALA A 54 -15.98 -7.11 -4.48
CA ALA A 54 -15.47 -8.48 -4.29
C ALA A 54 -15.83 -9.39 -5.48
N GLY A 55 -14.96 -10.37 -5.76
CA GLY A 55 -15.24 -11.46 -6.72
C GLY A 55 -14.82 -11.18 -8.16
N ASP A 56 -14.52 -9.95 -8.52
CA ASP A 56 -14.03 -9.59 -9.85
C ASP A 56 -12.51 -9.32 -9.78
N LEU A 57 -11.73 -10.40 -9.77
CA LEU A 57 -10.28 -10.34 -9.61
C LEU A 57 -9.63 -9.46 -10.70
N GLU A 58 -8.90 -8.44 -10.26
CA GLU A 58 -8.00 -7.63 -11.08
C GLU A 58 -6.56 -8.14 -10.99
N GLN A 59 -6.10 -8.41 -9.74
CA GLN A 59 -4.74 -8.83 -9.51
C GLN A 59 -4.60 -9.53 -8.15
N LEU A 60 -3.97 -10.70 -8.17
CA LEU A 60 -3.42 -11.34 -6.98
C LEU A 60 -1.92 -11.07 -6.91
N LEU A 61 -1.43 -10.62 -5.77
CA LEU A 61 -0.03 -10.31 -5.58
C LEU A 61 0.47 -10.97 -4.29
N LEU A 62 1.50 -11.79 -4.45
CA LEU A 62 2.19 -12.49 -3.36
C LEU A 62 3.62 -11.96 -3.30
N ARG A 63 4.08 -11.53 -2.12
CA ARG A 63 5.46 -11.13 -1.89
C ARG A 63 6.06 -11.82 -0.69
N THR A 64 7.32 -12.11 -0.80
CA THR A 64 8.15 -12.57 0.32
C THR A 64 9.53 -11.94 0.24
N GLY A 65 10.25 -11.87 1.36
CA GLY A 65 11.61 -11.33 1.37
C GLY A 65 12.25 -11.40 2.74
N ILE A 66 13.57 -11.31 2.74
CA ILE A 66 14.38 -11.26 3.95
C ILE A 66 14.89 -9.83 4.13
N GLY A 67 14.63 -9.27 5.29
CA GLY A 67 15.06 -7.95 5.69
C GLY A 67 16.17 -8.01 6.74
N TYR A 68 17.07 -7.03 6.66
CA TYR A 68 18.16 -6.82 7.61
C TYR A 68 18.06 -5.42 8.21
N ASN A 69 17.95 -5.34 9.54
CA ASN A 69 17.91 -4.09 10.29
C ASN A 69 19.33 -3.53 10.43
N LEU A 70 19.62 -2.44 9.73
CA LEU A 70 20.88 -1.70 9.86
C LEU A 70 20.97 -0.99 11.22
N THR A 71 19.82 -0.55 11.71
CA THR A 71 19.65 0.05 13.04
C THR A 71 18.46 -0.60 13.75
N PRO A 72 18.40 -0.61 15.08
CA PRO A 72 17.37 -1.35 15.83
C PRO A 72 15.92 -0.98 15.46
N ALA A 73 15.66 0.27 15.03
CA ALA A 73 14.29 0.72 14.83
C ALA A 73 14.02 1.39 13.47
N ASN A 74 15.03 1.95 12.81
CA ASN A 74 14.80 2.93 11.76
C ASN A 74 15.11 2.44 10.36
N ASN A 75 16.24 1.78 10.14
CA ASN A 75 16.74 1.48 8.81
C ASN A 75 16.72 -0.02 8.54
N ASN A 76 16.11 -0.41 7.45
CA ASN A 76 16.00 -1.82 7.04
C ASN A 76 16.30 -1.94 5.54
N LEU A 77 17.18 -2.89 5.20
CA LEU A 77 17.39 -3.35 3.83
C LEU A 77 16.62 -4.65 3.64
N LEU A 78 16.02 -4.83 2.47
CA LEU A 78 15.25 -6.02 2.16
C LEU A 78 15.51 -6.46 0.72
N LEU A 79 15.77 -7.76 0.56
CA LEU A 79 15.77 -8.45 -0.72
C LEU A 79 14.54 -9.35 -0.77
N GLY A 80 13.76 -9.25 -1.84
CA GLY A 80 12.51 -9.99 -1.94
C GLY A 80 12.17 -10.44 -3.36
N TYR A 81 11.18 -11.30 -3.38
CA TYR A 81 10.56 -11.85 -4.58
C TYR A 81 9.05 -11.60 -4.53
N ALA A 82 8.46 -11.39 -5.69
CA ALA A 82 7.02 -11.30 -5.84
C ALA A 82 6.53 -12.09 -7.05
N TYR A 83 5.40 -12.76 -6.88
CA TYR A 83 4.58 -13.33 -7.93
C TYR A 83 3.31 -12.51 -8.05
N ILE A 84 2.97 -12.11 -9.27
CA ILE A 84 1.77 -11.33 -9.57
C ILE A 84 1.00 -12.03 -10.68
N LEU A 85 -0.27 -12.33 -10.42
CA LEU A 85 -1.24 -12.76 -11.41
C LEU A 85 -2.17 -11.57 -11.67
N SER A 86 -2.26 -11.13 -12.91
CA SER A 86 -3.14 -10.03 -13.34
C SER A 86 -4.17 -10.55 -14.32
N GLU A 87 -5.43 -10.12 -14.15
CA GLU A 87 -6.54 -10.50 -15.02
C GLU A 87 -7.21 -9.25 -15.64
N PRO A 88 -6.52 -8.54 -16.56
CA PRO A 88 -7.11 -7.42 -17.27
C PRO A 88 -8.22 -7.90 -18.23
N TYR A 89 -9.26 -7.07 -18.35
CA TYR A 89 -10.28 -7.27 -19.38
C TYR A 89 -9.69 -7.06 -20.78
N ILE A 90 -10.11 -7.91 -21.71
CA ILE A 90 -9.81 -7.76 -23.13
C ILE A 90 -10.71 -6.64 -23.67
N LEU A 91 -10.09 -5.64 -24.31
CA LEU A 91 -10.80 -4.46 -24.78
C LEU A 91 -12.02 -4.83 -25.65
N GLY A 92 -13.18 -4.30 -25.28
CA GLY A 92 -14.44 -4.54 -26.00
C GLY A 92 -15.14 -5.87 -25.70
N THR A 93 -14.66 -6.62 -24.69
CA THR A 93 -15.29 -7.89 -24.27
C THR A 93 -15.40 -7.97 -22.75
N ASP A 94 -16.24 -8.91 -22.26
CA ASP A 94 -16.34 -9.26 -20.83
C ASP A 94 -15.32 -10.37 -20.44
N SER A 95 -14.48 -10.80 -21.38
CA SER A 95 -13.47 -11.81 -21.14
C SER A 95 -12.20 -11.19 -20.58
N LYS A 96 -11.49 -11.96 -19.74
CA LYS A 96 -10.20 -11.56 -19.17
C LYS A 96 -9.06 -12.36 -19.77
N ARG A 97 -7.88 -11.75 -19.76
CA ARG A 97 -6.62 -12.42 -20.07
C ARG A 97 -5.81 -12.55 -18.77
N SER A 98 -5.34 -13.76 -18.50
CA SER A 98 -4.40 -13.97 -17.39
C SER A 98 -2.99 -13.62 -17.84
N VAL A 99 -2.27 -12.84 -17.03
CA VAL A 99 -0.88 -12.45 -17.26
C VAL A 99 -0.09 -12.65 -15.97
N SER A 100 0.94 -13.46 -16.03
CA SER A 100 1.83 -13.70 -14.89
C SER A 100 3.03 -12.74 -14.91
N GLU A 101 3.52 -12.39 -13.73
CA GLU A 101 4.71 -11.56 -13.58
C GLU A 101 5.51 -12.01 -12.36
N HIS A 102 6.81 -12.19 -12.56
CA HIS A 102 7.78 -12.43 -11.51
C HIS A 102 8.60 -11.18 -11.27
N ARG A 103 8.89 -10.86 -10.00
CA ARG A 103 9.73 -9.70 -9.63
C ARG A 103 10.76 -10.11 -8.61
N ILE A 104 11.97 -9.64 -8.82
CA ILE A 104 12.99 -9.54 -7.77
C ILE A 104 13.03 -8.07 -7.35
N PHE A 105 13.11 -7.78 -6.06
CA PHE A 105 13.17 -6.39 -5.63
C PHE A 105 14.13 -6.18 -4.46
N GLN A 106 14.81 -5.06 -4.49
CA GLN A 106 15.60 -4.52 -3.40
C GLN A 106 14.88 -3.32 -2.82
N GLN A 107 14.90 -3.21 -1.50
CA GLN A 107 14.18 -2.16 -0.81
C GLN A 107 15.01 -1.63 0.36
N PHE A 108 15.01 -0.32 0.50
CA PHE A 108 15.49 0.37 1.68
C PHE A 108 14.33 1.13 2.34
N ILE A 109 14.16 0.92 3.63
CA ILE A 109 13.19 1.64 4.46
C ILE A 109 13.93 2.44 5.50
N THR A 110 13.56 3.71 5.67
CA THR A 110 13.96 4.52 6.83
C THR A 110 12.73 5.12 7.49
N ARG A 111 12.74 5.14 8.84
CA ARG A 111 11.64 5.65 9.66
C ARG A 111 12.14 6.80 10.51
N GLN A 112 11.28 7.79 10.68
CA GLN A 112 11.55 8.96 11.50
C GLN A 112 10.29 9.29 12.30
N GLN A 113 10.49 9.83 13.50
CA GLN A 113 9.40 10.31 14.33
C GLN A 113 9.67 11.75 14.74
N PHE A 114 8.71 12.62 14.47
CA PHE A 114 8.73 14.02 14.91
C PHE A 114 7.47 14.28 15.73
N SER A 115 7.62 14.37 17.04
CA SER A 115 6.50 14.48 17.94
C SER A 115 5.50 13.33 17.69
N ARG A 116 4.28 13.63 17.23
CA ARG A 116 3.24 12.64 16.91
C ARG A 116 3.22 12.22 15.43
N PHE A 117 4.15 12.69 14.61
CA PHE A 117 4.23 12.32 13.19
C PHE A 117 5.20 11.17 13.02
N TYR A 118 4.71 10.03 12.59
CA TYR A 118 5.49 8.84 12.28
C TYR A 118 5.67 8.74 10.77
N LEU A 119 6.85 9.05 10.28
CA LEU A 119 7.17 9.04 8.86
C LEU A 119 7.91 7.77 8.46
N GLN A 120 7.63 7.28 7.26
CA GLN A 120 8.38 6.20 6.64
C GLN A 120 8.66 6.52 5.19
N HIS A 121 9.93 6.47 4.83
CA HIS A 121 10.39 6.49 3.45
C HIS A 121 10.72 5.06 3.01
N ARG A 122 10.38 4.71 1.79
CA ARG A 122 10.75 3.45 1.18
C ARG A 122 11.21 3.69 -0.25
N TYR A 123 12.42 3.26 -0.52
CA TYR A 123 13.02 3.23 -1.84
C TYR A 123 13.02 1.79 -2.32
N ARG A 124 12.57 1.50 -3.53
CA ARG A 124 12.51 0.15 -4.07
C ARG A 124 12.90 0.14 -5.54
N ILE A 125 13.71 -0.84 -5.90
CA ILE A 125 14.04 -1.19 -7.28
C ILE A 125 13.40 -2.54 -7.55
N GLU A 126 12.67 -2.67 -8.65
CA GLU A 126 12.01 -3.91 -9.07
C GLU A 126 12.54 -4.33 -10.44
N GLN A 127 13.09 -5.55 -10.54
CA GLN A 127 13.35 -6.25 -11.79
C GLN A 127 12.08 -7.04 -12.13
N ARG A 128 11.50 -6.77 -13.29
CA ARG A 128 10.18 -7.27 -13.69
C ARG A 128 10.29 -8.20 -14.89
N PHE A 129 9.82 -9.43 -14.71
CA PHE A 129 9.74 -10.46 -15.73
C PHE A 129 8.25 -10.73 -15.96
N ILE A 130 7.69 -10.07 -16.97
CA ILE A 130 6.28 -10.14 -17.33
C ILE A 130 6.14 -11.09 -18.50
N GLU A 131 5.16 -11.99 -18.44
CA GLU A 131 4.83 -12.92 -19.52
C GLU A 131 4.63 -12.15 -20.83
N ASP A 132 5.21 -12.67 -21.93
CA ASP A 132 5.16 -12.09 -23.27
C ASP A 132 5.65 -10.63 -23.36
N THR A 133 6.54 -10.21 -22.46
CA THR A 133 7.06 -8.84 -22.45
C THR A 133 8.56 -8.84 -22.17
N ASP A 134 9.30 -7.90 -22.75
CA ASP A 134 10.71 -7.71 -22.45
C ASP A 134 10.94 -7.38 -20.97
N PHE A 135 12.15 -7.69 -20.50
CA PHE A 135 12.61 -7.32 -19.17
C PHE A 135 12.47 -5.82 -18.94
N LYS A 136 11.95 -5.44 -17.77
CA LYS A 136 11.78 -4.03 -17.35
C LYS A 136 12.29 -3.81 -15.94
N MET A 137 12.83 -2.64 -15.69
CA MET A 137 13.10 -2.17 -14.35
C MET A 137 12.10 -1.10 -13.94
N ARG A 138 11.85 -1.00 -12.63
CA ARG A 138 10.99 0.04 -12.08
C ARG A 138 11.54 0.54 -10.75
N TYR A 139 11.59 1.86 -10.62
CA TYR A 139 11.98 2.57 -9.41
C TYR A 139 10.74 3.09 -8.71
N ARG A 140 10.72 2.98 -7.38
CA ARG A 140 9.59 3.42 -6.58
C ARG A 140 10.08 4.19 -5.37
N TYR A 141 9.46 5.33 -5.13
CA TYR A 141 9.60 6.07 -3.89
C TYR A 141 8.25 6.18 -3.21
N PHE A 142 8.22 5.86 -1.92
CA PHE A 142 7.03 5.89 -1.08
C PHE A 142 7.34 6.71 0.16
N LEU A 143 6.45 7.64 0.47
CA LEU A 143 6.46 8.42 1.69
C LEU A 143 5.11 8.24 2.39
N SER A 144 5.11 7.80 3.63
CA SER A 144 3.91 7.76 4.46
C SER A 144 4.07 8.53 5.75
N VAL A 145 2.96 9.00 6.26
CA VAL A 145 2.83 9.62 7.57
C VAL A 145 1.66 9.00 8.31
N ASN A 146 1.89 8.62 9.58
CA ASN A 146 0.84 8.21 10.51
C ASN A 146 0.77 9.19 11.66
N VAL A 147 -0.44 9.59 12.05
CA VAL A 147 -0.68 10.57 13.12
C VAL A 147 -1.69 9.98 14.10
N PRO A 148 -1.29 9.60 15.33
CA PRO A 148 -2.22 9.14 16.34
C PRO A 148 -3.21 10.25 16.72
N LEU A 149 -4.51 9.90 16.77
CA LEU A 149 -5.60 10.84 17.07
C LEU A 149 -6.06 10.73 18.53
N THR A 150 -6.31 9.52 19.01
CA THR A 150 -6.88 9.29 20.36
C THR A 150 -5.83 9.23 21.46
N ASN A 151 -4.57 8.94 21.12
CA ASN A 151 -3.44 8.93 22.05
C ASN A 151 -2.32 9.84 21.54
N ARG A 152 -1.25 10.06 22.32
CA ARG A 152 -0.06 10.79 21.89
C ARG A 152 0.87 9.95 21.05
N GLU A 153 0.83 8.63 21.21
CA GLU A 153 1.71 7.65 20.59
C GLU A 153 0.90 6.52 19.94
N MET A 154 1.55 5.73 19.09
CA MET A 154 0.98 4.57 18.41
C MET A 154 0.92 3.34 19.33
N VAL A 155 0.25 3.48 20.49
CA VAL A 155 0.03 2.41 21.47
C VAL A 155 -1.23 1.58 21.15
N PRO A 156 -1.44 0.41 21.79
CA PRO A 156 -2.66 -0.37 21.61
C PRO A 156 -3.93 0.46 21.81
N LYS A 157 -4.97 0.18 21.01
CA LYS A 157 -6.27 0.86 20.99
C LYS A 157 -6.21 2.33 20.51
N THR A 158 -5.16 2.74 19.82
CA THR A 158 -5.07 4.06 19.20
C THR A 158 -5.76 4.09 17.85
N ILE A 159 -6.65 5.06 17.63
CA ILE A 159 -7.11 5.45 16.29
C ILE A 159 -6.09 6.45 15.77
N TYR A 160 -5.70 6.29 14.50
CA TYR A 160 -4.74 7.17 13.84
C TYR A 160 -5.15 7.48 12.40
N LEU A 161 -4.69 8.61 11.90
CA LEU A 161 -4.75 8.96 10.48
C LEU A 161 -3.50 8.43 9.80
N SER A 162 -3.68 7.79 8.64
CA SER A 162 -2.62 7.34 7.76
C SER A 162 -2.74 8.04 6.41
N ALA A 163 -1.63 8.50 5.86
CA ALA A 163 -1.59 8.99 4.48
C ALA A 163 -0.27 8.58 3.83
N TYR A 164 -0.30 8.31 2.52
CA TYR A 164 0.92 8.11 1.75
C TYR A 164 0.83 8.65 0.33
N ASN A 165 2.01 8.96 -0.21
CA ASN A 165 2.26 9.13 -1.63
C ASN A 165 3.27 8.08 -2.10
N GLU A 166 3.04 7.48 -3.26
CA GLU A 166 3.98 6.57 -3.90
C GLU A 166 4.09 6.86 -5.40
N ILE A 167 5.29 7.21 -5.85
CA ILE A 167 5.60 7.42 -7.26
C ILE A 167 6.33 6.21 -7.85
N PHE A 168 6.02 5.90 -9.10
CA PHE A 168 6.58 4.79 -9.87
C PHE A 168 7.18 5.31 -11.17
N ILE A 169 8.43 4.97 -11.43
CA ILE A 169 9.21 5.40 -12.59
C ILE A 169 9.80 4.16 -13.26
N ASN A 170 9.58 4.03 -14.56
CA ASN A 170 10.18 2.97 -15.37
C ASN A 170 11.59 3.38 -15.80
N ASP A 171 12.40 2.40 -16.20
CA ASP A 171 13.72 2.60 -16.82
C ASP A 171 13.62 2.96 -18.31
N THR A 172 12.49 2.66 -18.93
CA THR A 172 12.22 2.88 -20.35
C THR A 172 10.98 3.76 -20.55
N SER A 173 10.84 4.38 -21.72
CA SER A 173 9.69 5.23 -22.06
C SER A 173 8.38 4.41 -22.12
N PRO A 174 7.27 4.93 -21.57
CA PRO A 174 7.17 6.19 -20.81
C PRO A 174 7.78 6.04 -19.40
N LEU A 175 8.61 7.02 -19.01
CA LEU A 175 9.29 7.01 -17.70
C LEU A 175 8.30 7.06 -16.54
N TYR A 176 7.26 7.88 -16.62
CA TYR A 176 6.20 7.93 -15.62
C TYR A 176 5.29 6.71 -15.77
N ASP A 177 5.20 5.86 -14.74
CA ASP A 177 4.23 4.75 -14.71
C ASP A 177 2.94 5.17 -14.02
N ARG A 178 3.03 5.63 -12.78
CA ARG A 178 1.88 6.07 -11.98
C ARG A 178 2.29 6.78 -10.71
N ASN A 179 1.30 7.44 -10.09
CA ASN A 179 1.37 7.93 -8.73
C ASN A 179 0.18 7.39 -7.93
N ARG A 180 0.36 7.18 -6.63
CA ARG A 180 -0.69 6.77 -5.70
C ARG A 180 -0.76 7.73 -4.54
N LEU A 181 -1.96 8.23 -4.29
CA LEU A 181 -2.31 9.00 -3.11
C LEU A 181 -3.28 8.18 -2.27
N TYR A 182 -3.03 8.09 -0.99
CA TYR A 182 -3.82 7.29 -0.07
C TYR A 182 -4.08 8.07 1.21
N SER A 183 -5.28 7.87 1.76
CA SER A 183 -5.63 8.29 3.11
C SER A 183 -6.51 7.25 3.78
N ALA A 184 -6.34 7.05 5.10
CA ALA A 184 -7.05 6.05 5.85
C ALA A 184 -7.22 6.42 7.32
N LEU A 185 -8.24 5.83 7.93
CA LEU A 185 -8.32 5.68 9.36
C LEU A 185 -7.76 4.30 9.74
N GLY A 186 -6.83 4.30 10.69
CA GLY A 186 -6.22 3.11 11.21
C GLY A 186 -6.56 2.89 12.68
N TYR A 187 -6.47 1.64 13.10
CA TYR A 187 -6.65 1.21 14.48
C TYR A 187 -5.52 0.27 14.90
N THR A 188 -4.82 0.62 15.99
CA THR A 188 -3.79 -0.22 16.59
C THR A 188 -4.46 -1.23 17.52
N ILE A 189 -4.61 -2.48 17.06
CA ILE A 189 -5.27 -3.55 17.81
C ILE A 189 -4.44 -3.91 19.04
N ASN A 190 -3.16 -4.14 18.83
CA ASN A 190 -2.18 -4.39 19.89
C ASN A 190 -0.78 -3.92 19.43
N LYS A 191 0.28 -4.18 20.18
CA LYS A 191 1.64 -3.74 19.85
C LYS A 191 2.19 -4.30 18.51
N TYR A 192 1.55 -5.34 17.97
CA TYR A 192 2.00 -6.03 16.76
C TYR A 192 1.01 -5.94 15.60
N LEU A 193 -0.28 -5.75 15.91
CA LEU A 193 -1.35 -5.78 14.91
C LEU A 193 -2.01 -4.42 14.79
N ARG A 194 -2.21 -3.97 13.56
CA ARG A 194 -3.00 -2.79 13.25
C ARG A 194 -3.77 -3.02 11.95
N ALA A 195 -4.92 -2.38 11.82
CA ALA A 195 -5.75 -2.41 10.62
C ALA A 195 -5.99 -0.99 10.12
N GLU A 196 -6.16 -0.85 8.80
CA GLU A 196 -6.52 0.40 8.15
C GLU A 196 -7.69 0.18 7.20
N LEU A 197 -8.60 1.14 7.15
CA LEU A 197 -9.62 1.29 6.11
C LEU A 197 -9.39 2.64 5.44
N GLY A 198 -9.11 2.63 4.15
CA GLY A 198 -8.72 3.82 3.44
C GLY A 198 -9.15 3.86 1.99
N PHE A 199 -8.91 5.01 1.40
CA PHE A 199 -9.19 5.32 0.01
C PHE A 199 -7.89 5.68 -0.71
N MET A 200 -7.70 5.13 -1.90
CA MET A 200 -6.51 5.34 -2.72
C MET A 200 -6.91 5.77 -4.12
N SER A 201 -6.34 6.88 -4.57
CA SER A 201 -6.39 7.32 -5.96
C SER A 201 -5.10 6.92 -6.67
N GLN A 202 -5.22 6.16 -7.74
CA GLN A 202 -4.12 5.79 -8.62
C GLN A 202 -4.18 6.65 -9.89
N ILE A 203 -3.20 7.53 -10.02
CA ILE A 203 -3.06 8.48 -11.12
C ILE A 203 -2.11 7.85 -12.15
N LEU A 204 -2.62 7.54 -13.33
CA LEU A 204 -1.86 7.12 -14.50
C LEU A 204 -1.79 8.31 -15.48
N GLU A 205 -1.02 8.20 -16.55
CA GLU A 205 -0.82 9.29 -17.51
C GLU A 205 -2.15 9.85 -18.04
N ASN A 206 -3.10 8.99 -18.42
CA ASN A 206 -4.34 9.40 -19.10
C ASN A 206 -5.62 8.95 -18.35
N ARG A 207 -5.53 8.45 -17.12
CA ARG A 207 -6.69 7.98 -16.36
C ARG A 207 -6.44 7.98 -14.87
N HIS A 208 -7.52 8.07 -14.11
CA HIS A 208 -7.52 7.89 -12.66
C HIS A 208 -8.30 6.63 -12.31
N ARG A 209 -7.89 5.97 -11.23
CA ARG A 209 -8.61 4.82 -10.67
C ARG A 209 -8.70 4.97 -9.17
N GLU A 210 -9.90 4.76 -8.67
CA GLU A 210 -10.23 4.90 -7.25
C GLU A 210 -10.40 3.51 -6.64
N GLN A 211 -9.82 3.30 -5.45
CA GLN A 211 -9.91 2.03 -4.73
C GLN A 211 -10.14 2.24 -3.25
N VAL A 212 -10.98 1.41 -2.66
CA VAL A 212 -11.03 1.22 -1.22
C VAL A 212 -9.98 0.18 -0.83
N GLN A 213 -9.22 0.44 0.23
CA GLN A 213 -8.23 -0.49 0.75
C GLN A 213 -8.57 -0.90 2.18
N ILE A 214 -8.57 -2.20 2.43
CA ILE A 214 -8.59 -2.78 3.77
C ILE A 214 -7.23 -3.42 3.98
N VAL A 215 -6.47 -2.91 4.95
CA VAL A 215 -5.09 -3.33 5.19
C VAL A 215 -4.95 -3.89 6.59
N LEU A 216 -4.37 -5.07 6.71
CA LEU A 216 -3.95 -5.66 7.98
C LEU A 216 -2.43 -5.74 8.03
N PHE A 217 -1.84 -5.12 9.04
CA PHE A 217 -0.41 -5.22 9.34
C PHE A 217 -0.17 -6.18 10.49
N ASN A 218 0.76 -7.12 10.31
CA ASN A 218 1.14 -8.12 11.28
C ASN A 218 2.65 -8.13 11.51
N ASN A 219 3.08 -7.71 12.69
CA ASN A 219 4.48 -7.69 13.11
C ASN A 219 4.73 -8.62 14.31
N ILE A 220 3.89 -9.66 14.48
CA ILE A 220 4.09 -10.65 15.56
C ILE A 220 5.43 -11.34 15.32
N PRO A 221 6.42 -11.25 16.25
CA PRO A 221 7.71 -11.90 16.06
C PRO A 221 7.60 -13.42 16.17
N PHE A 222 8.52 -14.13 15.53
CA PHE A 222 8.60 -15.60 15.64
C PHE A 222 9.16 -16.05 17.00
N SER A 223 10.09 -15.26 17.57
CA SER A 223 10.62 -15.49 18.91
C SER A 223 10.08 -14.44 19.88
N LYS A 224 9.69 -14.87 21.04
CA LYS A 224 9.45 -14.00 22.19
C LYS A 224 10.76 -13.97 22.98
N ASP A 225 11.61 -12.99 22.68
CA ASP A 225 12.71 -12.65 23.59
C ASP A 225 12.18 -11.90 24.80
#